data_ffe80bef19be33e92cb617dbf9d2e6e4
#
_entry.id   ffe80bef19be33e92cb617dbf9d2e6e4
#
_cell.length_a   1.000
_cell.length_b   1.000
_cell.length_c   1.000
_cell.angle_alpha   90.00
_cell.angle_beta   90.00
_cell.angle_gamma   90.00
#
_symmetry.space_group_name_H-M   'P 1'
#
loop_
_entity.id
_entity.type
_entity.pdbx_description
1 polymer ?
#
loop_
_entity_poly.entity_id
_entity_poly.type
_entity_poly.pdbx_seq_one_letter_code
_entity_poly.pdbx_strand_id
1 'polypeptide(L)'
;DSTAKIPLAARRIVFGKYLNCGQTCVAPDYILCDKAIRDQLIDAIKSEIRRQFGKHPLENPSYGKIINRKHFQRLQGLIDSSKVIIGGQSDAKILRIAPTVMKNVTWDDAIMGEEIFGPILPILTYESLDEAIQTVESHPHPLALYFFSEDKAAQKKVLDRCHFGGGCINDTIIHLATSRMGFGGVGGSGMGSYHGKKSFDTFTHA
;
A
#
# COMPACT_ATOMS: atom_id res chain seq x y z
N ASP A 1 -6.69 -4.76 11.26
CA ASP A 1 -7.46 -5.79 11.95
C ASP A 1 -8.90 -5.34 12.20
N SER A 2 -9.72 -6.19 12.83
CA SER A 2 -11.15 -5.93 13.09
C SER A 2 -11.40 -4.75 14.05
N THR A 3 -10.40 -4.28 14.80
CA THR A 3 -10.53 -3.13 15.71
C THR A 3 -10.20 -1.80 15.01
N ALA A 4 -9.78 -1.83 13.75
CA ALA A 4 -9.35 -0.64 13.03
C ALA A 4 -10.49 0.39 12.87
N LYS A 5 -10.18 1.67 13.01
CA LYS A 5 -11.11 2.76 12.65
C LYS A 5 -11.24 2.85 11.14
N ILE A 6 -12.23 2.16 10.58
CA ILE A 6 -12.43 2.00 9.13
C ILE A 6 -12.36 3.32 8.34
N PRO A 7 -13.07 4.42 8.74
CA PRO A 7 -12.98 5.68 7.98
C PRO A 7 -11.57 6.28 7.98
N LEU A 8 -10.84 6.16 9.09
CA LEU A 8 -9.45 6.61 9.17
C LEU A 8 -8.54 5.76 8.28
N ALA A 9 -8.66 4.43 8.42
CA ALA A 9 -7.87 3.47 7.63
C ALA A 9 -8.08 3.72 6.13
N ALA A 10 -9.32 3.80 5.67
CA ALA A 10 -9.64 4.06 4.26
C ALA A 10 -9.02 5.37 3.76
N ARG A 11 -9.13 6.45 4.54
CA ARG A 11 -8.56 7.76 4.19
C ARG A 11 -7.04 7.68 4.01
N ARG A 12 -6.34 7.06 4.96
CA ARG A 12 -4.87 6.96 4.96
C ARG A 12 -4.38 6.01 3.87
N ILE A 13 -5.03 4.89 3.69
CA ILE A 13 -4.70 3.91 2.64
C ILE A 13 -4.90 4.54 1.26
N VAL A 14 -6.04 5.20 1.00
CA VAL A 14 -6.32 5.84 -0.29
C VAL A 14 -5.31 6.95 -0.58
N PHE A 15 -4.98 7.77 0.40
CA PHE A 15 -3.94 8.78 0.25
C PHE A 15 -2.58 8.15 -0.09
N GLY A 16 -2.12 7.19 0.73
CA GLY A 16 -0.81 6.56 0.56
C GLY A 16 -0.71 5.74 -0.72
N LYS A 17 -1.78 5.03 -1.09
CA LYS A 17 -1.79 4.20 -2.32
C LYS A 17 -1.79 5.04 -3.59
N TYR A 18 -2.61 6.08 -3.66
CA TYR A 18 -2.80 6.78 -4.93
C TYR A 18 -1.99 8.07 -5.05
N LEU A 19 -1.23 8.46 -4.04
CA LEU A 19 -0.19 9.47 -4.16
C LEU A 19 0.74 9.08 -5.32
N ASN A 20 1.01 10.00 -6.23
CA ASN A 20 1.80 9.76 -7.44
C ASN A 20 1.34 8.52 -8.24
N CYS A 21 0.02 8.22 -8.25
CA CYS A 21 -0.56 7.03 -8.89
C CYS A 21 0.04 5.71 -8.40
N GLY A 22 0.43 5.62 -7.14
CA GLY A 22 1.02 4.41 -6.56
C GLY A 22 2.46 4.14 -6.98
N GLN A 23 3.10 5.05 -7.69
CA GLN A 23 4.50 4.94 -8.14
C GLN A 23 5.43 5.46 -7.05
N THR A 24 5.38 4.83 -5.88
CA THR A 24 6.15 5.18 -4.69
C THR A 24 6.51 3.89 -3.95
N CYS A 25 7.78 3.73 -3.58
CA CYS A 25 8.30 2.53 -2.93
C CYS A 25 7.65 2.18 -1.58
N VAL A 26 7.01 3.14 -0.94
CA VAL A 26 6.27 2.96 0.33
C VAL A 26 4.75 3.05 0.15
N ALA A 27 4.24 3.13 -1.08
CA ALA A 27 2.80 3.02 -1.32
C ALA A 27 2.30 1.67 -0.81
N PRO A 28 1.15 1.59 -0.12
CA PRO A 28 0.53 0.31 0.19
C PRO A 28 0.39 -0.53 -1.07
N ASP A 29 1.11 -1.65 -1.16
CA ASP A 29 1.11 -2.47 -2.36
C ASP A 29 -0.14 -3.34 -2.42
N TYR A 30 -0.46 -3.99 -1.30
CA TYR A 30 -1.69 -4.75 -1.09
C TYR A 30 -2.22 -4.55 0.34
N ILE A 31 -3.44 -5.02 0.59
CA ILE A 31 -4.05 -5.05 1.92
C ILE A 31 -4.25 -6.50 2.35
N LEU A 32 -3.75 -6.84 3.55
CA LEU A 32 -4.22 -8.00 4.30
C LEU A 32 -5.32 -7.51 5.25
N CYS A 33 -6.56 -7.92 5.01
CA CYS A 33 -7.73 -7.45 5.73
C CYS A 33 -8.38 -8.57 6.53
N ASP A 34 -8.70 -8.31 7.79
CA ASP A 34 -9.58 -9.19 8.55
C ASP A 34 -10.88 -9.37 7.78
N LYS A 35 -11.27 -10.62 7.54
CA LYS A 35 -12.43 -10.98 6.72
C LYS A 35 -13.73 -10.35 7.24
N ALA A 36 -13.87 -10.18 8.55
CA ALA A 36 -15.06 -9.62 9.18
C ALA A 36 -15.32 -8.16 8.79
N ILE A 37 -14.29 -7.39 8.46
CA ILE A 37 -14.43 -5.95 8.16
C ILE A 37 -14.19 -5.62 6.68
N ARG A 38 -13.87 -6.61 5.84
CA ARG A 38 -13.48 -6.41 4.44
C ARG A 38 -14.46 -5.54 3.66
N ASP A 39 -15.74 -5.89 3.70
CA ASP A 39 -16.74 -5.19 2.87
C ASP A 39 -16.96 -3.76 3.36
N GLN A 40 -16.94 -3.53 4.68
CA GLN A 40 -16.99 -2.18 5.25
C GLN A 40 -15.77 -1.34 4.83
N LEU A 41 -14.57 -1.94 4.84
CA LEU A 41 -13.35 -1.26 4.39
C LEU A 41 -13.43 -0.91 2.90
N ILE A 42 -13.93 -1.82 2.06
CA ILE A 42 -14.12 -1.60 0.62
C ILE A 42 -15.05 -0.41 0.38
N ASP A 43 -16.20 -0.35 1.05
CA ASP A 43 -17.15 0.76 0.90
C ASP A 43 -16.55 2.10 1.36
N ALA A 44 -15.78 2.09 2.43
CA ALA A 44 -15.07 3.28 2.90
C ALA A 44 -13.98 3.70 1.91
N ILE A 45 -13.19 2.77 1.34
CA ILE A 45 -12.19 3.06 0.31
C ILE A 45 -12.86 3.65 -0.93
N LYS A 46 -14.00 3.11 -1.38
CA LYS A 46 -14.78 3.63 -2.51
C LYS A 46 -15.20 5.09 -2.29
N SER A 47 -15.70 5.37 -1.09
CA SER A 47 -16.11 6.71 -0.68
C SER A 47 -14.92 7.68 -0.66
N GLU A 48 -13.77 7.26 -0.13
CA GLU A 48 -12.56 8.06 -0.07
C GLU A 48 -11.92 8.30 -1.46
N ILE A 49 -11.90 7.32 -2.35
CA ILE A 49 -11.47 7.51 -3.74
C ILE A 49 -12.32 8.59 -4.41
N ARG A 50 -13.65 8.50 -4.25
CA ARG A 50 -14.55 9.51 -4.81
C ARG A 50 -14.35 10.89 -4.20
N ARG A 51 -14.07 10.96 -2.90
CA ARG A 51 -13.81 12.23 -2.18
C ARG A 51 -12.51 12.88 -2.64
N GLN A 52 -11.43 12.09 -2.78
CA GLN A 52 -10.09 12.60 -3.09
C GLN A 52 -9.88 12.86 -4.59
N PHE A 53 -10.46 12.05 -5.48
CA PHE A 53 -10.20 12.10 -6.92
C PHE A 53 -11.41 12.46 -7.77
N GLY A 54 -12.61 12.56 -7.19
CA GLY A 54 -13.85 12.88 -7.88
C GLY A 54 -14.52 11.66 -8.54
N LYS A 55 -15.58 11.93 -9.31
CA LYS A 55 -16.33 10.88 -10.03
C LYS A 55 -15.58 10.37 -11.27
N HIS A 56 -14.74 11.20 -11.85
CA HIS A 56 -14.01 10.95 -13.11
C HIS A 56 -12.51 11.15 -12.88
N PRO A 57 -11.81 10.23 -12.18
CA PRO A 57 -10.40 10.40 -11.83
C PRO A 57 -9.48 10.63 -13.02
N LEU A 58 -9.79 10.01 -14.18
CA LEU A 58 -8.99 10.18 -15.40
C LEU A 58 -9.02 11.62 -15.96
N GLU A 59 -10.07 12.38 -15.66
CA GLU A 59 -10.25 13.79 -16.09
C GLU A 59 -9.71 14.77 -15.03
N ASN A 60 -9.45 14.30 -13.81
CA ASN A 60 -8.99 15.17 -12.72
C ASN A 60 -7.56 15.67 -13.01
N PRO A 61 -7.33 16.98 -13.13
CA PRO A 61 -6.01 17.54 -13.45
C PRO A 61 -4.96 17.29 -12.35
N SER A 62 -5.41 17.10 -11.10
CA SER A 62 -4.54 16.78 -9.96
C SER A 62 -4.20 15.30 -9.85
N TYR A 63 -4.83 14.41 -10.63
CA TYR A 63 -4.49 12.99 -10.67
C TYR A 63 -3.37 12.76 -11.69
N GLY A 64 -2.30 12.11 -11.25
CA GLY A 64 -1.11 11.89 -12.06
C GLY A 64 -1.30 10.90 -13.22
N LYS A 65 -0.20 10.51 -13.82
CA LYS A 65 -0.15 9.50 -14.90
C LYS A 65 0.97 8.49 -14.64
N ILE A 66 0.91 7.36 -15.33
CA ILE A 66 2.00 6.37 -15.32
C ILE A 66 3.18 6.94 -16.13
N ILE A 67 4.39 6.73 -15.61
CA ILE A 67 5.61 7.37 -16.11
C ILE A 67 5.88 7.15 -17.61
N ASN A 68 5.56 5.95 -18.13
CA ASN A 68 5.75 5.62 -19.53
C ASN A 68 4.81 4.50 -20.01
N ARG A 69 4.79 4.27 -21.33
CA ARG A 69 3.92 3.28 -21.98
C ARG A 69 4.24 1.83 -21.54
N LYS A 70 5.51 1.49 -21.31
CA LYS A 70 5.91 0.15 -20.88
C LYS A 70 5.26 -0.20 -19.54
N HIS A 71 5.39 0.67 -18.55
CA HIS A 71 4.78 0.45 -17.22
C HIS A 71 3.26 0.56 -17.26
N PHE A 72 2.69 1.41 -18.11
CA PHE A 72 1.24 1.45 -18.32
C PHE A 72 0.70 0.10 -18.82
N GLN A 73 1.35 -0.50 -19.83
CA GLN A 73 0.95 -1.81 -20.37
C GLN A 73 1.15 -2.93 -19.35
N ARG A 74 2.27 -2.92 -18.61
CA ARG A 74 2.50 -3.87 -17.51
C ARG A 74 1.36 -3.82 -16.50
N LEU A 75 1.02 -2.65 -16.01
CA LEU A 75 -0.05 -2.46 -15.05
C LEU A 75 -1.42 -2.90 -15.59
N GLN A 76 -1.72 -2.62 -16.85
CA GLN A 76 -2.95 -3.12 -17.48
C GLN A 76 -3.00 -4.65 -17.51
N GLY A 77 -1.87 -5.32 -17.74
CA GLY A 77 -1.77 -6.77 -17.72
C GLY A 77 -1.96 -7.40 -16.34
N LEU A 78 -1.81 -6.63 -15.25
CA LEU A 78 -2.05 -7.09 -13.87
C LEU A 78 -3.53 -6.98 -13.45
N ILE A 79 -4.37 -6.29 -14.22
CA ILE A 79 -5.79 -6.09 -13.87
C ILE A 79 -6.61 -7.28 -14.36
N ASP A 80 -7.04 -8.13 -13.44
CA ASP A 80 -8.11 -9.09 -13.70
C ASP A 80 -9.46 -8.39 -13.55
N SER A 81 -10.14 -8.15 -14.66
CA SER A 81 -11.41 -7.44 -14.70
C SER A 81 -12.53 -8.13 -13.90
N SER A 82 -12.45 -9.44 -13.73
CA SER A 82 -13.43 -10.21 -12.94
C SER A 82 -13.33 -9.94 -11.43
N LYS A 83 -12.18 -9.44 -10.97
CA LYS A 83 -11.89 -9.11 -9.57
C LYS A 83 -11.99 -7.61 -9.27
N VAL A 84 -12.11 -6.76 -10.29
CA VAL A 84 -12.23 -5.32 -10.12
C VAL A 84 -13.59 -4.96 -9.53
N ILE A 85 -13.58 -4.18 -8.44
CA ILE A 85 -14.78 -3.67 -7.78
C ILE A 85 -14.87 -2.15 -7.78
N ILE A 86 -13.75 -1.47 -8.02
CA ILE A 86 -13.66 -0.01 -8.14
C ILE A 86 -12.62 0.29 -9.23
N GLY A 87 -12.92 1.24 -10.10
CA GLY A 87 -11.96 1.68 -11.12
C GLY A 87 -11.84 0.70 -12.29
N GLY A 88 -10.61 0.42 -12.71
CA GLY A 88 -10.29 -0.44 -13.85
C GLY A 88 -10.25 0.30 -15.19
N GLN A 89 -10.77 1.54 -15.27
CA GLN A 89 -10.72 2.34 -16.49
C GLN A 89 -9.31 2.88 -16.72
N SER A 90 -8.93 3.00 -17.98
CA SER A 90 -7.64 3.56 -18.37
C SER A 90 -7.70 4.31 -19.69
N ASP A 91 -6.78 5.26 -19.88
CA ASP A 91 -6.59 5.99 -21.12
C ASP A 91 -5.12 5.91 -21.55
N ALA A 92 -4.86 5.15 -22.60
CA ALA A 92 -3.52 4.94 -23.13
C ALA A 92 -2.92 6.18 -23.84
N LYS A 93 -3.74 7.17 -24.24
CA LYS A 93 -3.25 8.40 -24.87
C LYS A 93 -2.57 9.29 -23.85
N ILE A 94 -3.09 9.34 -22.64
CA ILE A 94 -2.58 10.16 -21.54
C ILE A 94 -1.89 9.35 -20.45
N LEU A 95 -1.77 8.03 -20.64
CA LEU A 95 -1.13 7.07 -19.73
C LEU A 95 -1.73 7.09 -18.32
N ARG A 96 -3.04 7.24 -18.20
CA ARG A 96 -3.74 7.22 -16.92
C ARG A 96 -4.47 5.90 -16.69
N ILE A 97 -4.39 5.39 -15.49
CA ILE A 97 -5.18 4.28 -14.95
C ILE A 97 -5.92 4.80 -13.74
N ALA A 98 -7.24 4.65 -13.71
CA ALA A 98 -8.05 5.10 -12.57
C ALA A 98 -7.63 4.37 -11.28
N PRO A 99 -7.84 4.98 -10.10
CA PRO A 99 -7.72 4.27 -8.83
C PRO A 99 -8.54 2.99 -8.88
N THR A 100 -7.85 1.85 -8.81
CA THR A 100 -8.44 0.53 -9.02
C THR A 100 -8.32 -0.30 -7.75
N VAL A 101 -9.40 -0.97 -7.36
CA VAL A 101 -9.42 -1.89 -6.23
C VAL A 101 -9.90 -3.26 -6.72
N MET A 102 -9.20 -4.30 -6.32
CA MET A 102 -9.52 -5.69 -6.64
C MET A 102 -9.80 -6.47 -5.35
N LYS A 103 -10.85 -7.30 -5.36
CA LYS A 103 -11.19 -8.22 -4.26
C LYS A 103 -11.05 -9.68 -4.68
N ASN A 104 -11.10 -10.57 -3.70
CA ASN A 104 -10.93 -12.02 -3.91
C ASN A 104 -9.60 -12.36 -4.62
N VAL A 105 -8.58 -11.57 -4.31
CA VAL A 105 -7.22 -11.78 -4.78
C VAL A 105 -6.56 -12.86 -3.93
N THR A 106 -5.80 -13.73 -4.58
CA THR A 106 -4.99 -14.77 -3.94
C THR A 106 -3.52 -14.55 -4.27
N TRP A 107 -2.62 -15.24 -3.57
CA TRP A 107 -1.18 -15.15 -3.82
C TRP A 107 -0.76 -15.67 -5.19
N ASP A 108 -1.59 -16.51 -5.84
CA ASP A 108 -1.35 -17.05 -7.18
C ASP A 108 -1.76 -16.09 -8.31
N ASP A 109 -2.39 -14.97 -7.99
CA ASP A 109 -2.80 -13.99 -8.99
C ASP A 109 -1.57 -13.21 -9.53
N ALA A 110 -1.58 -12.92 -10.81
CA ALA A 110 -0.48 -12.21 -11.48
C ALA A 110 -0.09 -10.90 -10.79
N ILE A 111 -1.07 -10.20 -10.20
CA ILE A 111 -0.84 -8.95 -9.48
C ILE A 111 0.00 -9.12 -8.21
N MET A 112 0.07 -10.32 -7.65
CA MET A 112 0.88 -10.61 -6.45
C MET A 112 2.27 -11.16 -6.80
N GLY A 113 2.58 -11.37 -8.07
CA GLY A 113 3.87 -11.91 -8.54
C GLY A 113 5.02 -10.90 -8.60
N GLU A 114 4.72 -9.61 -8.52
CA GLU A 114 5.71 -8.52 -8.55
C GLU A 114 5.22 -7.29 -7.79
N GLU A 115 6.12 -6.37 -7.44
CA GLU A 115 5.75 -5.05 -6.89
C GLU A 115 4.87 -4.31 -7.90
N ILE A 116 3.70 -3.86 -7.48
CA ILE A 116 2.71 -3.23 -8.38
C ILE A 116 3.22 -1.91 -8.92
N PHE A 117 3.69 -1.02 -8.05
CA PHE A 117 4.19 0.32 -8.41
C PHE A 117 3.22 1.08 -9.33
N GLY A 118 1.95 1.07 -8.94
CA GLY A 118 0.85 1.62 -9.74
C GLY A 118 -0.46 1.72 -8.96
N PRO A 119 -1.52 2.30 -9.56
CA PRO A 119 -2.76 2.64 -8.86
C PRO A 119 -3.76 1.46 -8.76
N ILE A 120 -3.26 0.26 -8.50
CA ILE A 120 -4.06 -0.94 -8.34
C ILE A 120 -3.84 -1.47 -6.92
N LEU A 121 -4.92 -1.67 -6.18
CA LEU A 121 -4.92 -2.09 -4.79
C LEU A 121 -5.65 -3.43 -4.63
N PRO A 122 -4.94 -4.54 -4.59
CA PRO A 122 -5.53 -5.84 -4.26
C PRO A 122 -5.80 -5.96 -2.77
N ILE A 123 -6.92 -6.61 -2.43
CA ILE A 123 -7.33 -6.91 -1.06
C ILE A 123 -7.40 -8.42 -0.88
N LEU A 124 -6.51 -8.93 -0.05
CA LEU A 124 -6.51 -10.30 0.45
C LEU A 124 -7.14 -10.32 1.85
N THR A 125 -7.65 -11.47 2.26
CA THR A 125 -8.27 -11.62 3.58
C THR A 125 -7.56 -12.67 4.42
N TYR A 126 -7.67 -12.53 5.73
CA TYR A 126 -7.24 -13.52 6.72
C TYR A 126 -8.34 -13.75 7.76
N GLU A 127 -8.28 -14.89 8.44
CA GLU A 127 -9.23 -15.28 9.50
C GLU A 127 -8.69 -14.93 10.90
N SER A 128 -7.36 -14.88 11.07
CA SER A 128 -6.73 -14.53 12.36
C SER A 128 -5.49 -13.67 12.16
N LEU A 129 -5.18 -12.82 13.15
CA LEU A 129 -3.98 -11.98 13.10
C LEU A 129 -2.69 -12.82 13.02
N ASP A 130 -2.67 -14.02 13.60
CA ASP A 130 -1.52 -14.94 13.50
C ASP A 130 -1.29 -15.42 12.05
N GLU A 131 -2.36 -15.70 11.32
CA GLU A 131 -2.30 -16.04 9.89
C GLU A 131 -1.70 -14.86 9.08
N ALA A 132 -2.17 -13.64 9.33
CA ALA A 132 -1.62 -12.46 8.67
C ALA A 132 -0.13 -12.26 8.98
N ILE A 133 0.28 -12.43 10.22
CA ILE A 133 1.68 -12.35 10.64
C ILE A 133 2.51 -13.44 9.96
N GLN A 134 2.07 -14.69 9.97
CA GLN A 134 2.74 -15.80 9.28
C GLN A 134 2.89 -15.54 7.79
N THR A 135 1.87 -14.97 7.16
CA THR A 135 1.92 -14.56 5.77
C THR A 135 3.04 -13.54 5.54
N VAL A 136 3.14 -12.51 6.37
CA VAL A 136 4.23 -11.52 6.26
C VAL A 136 5.61 -12.14 6.50
N GLU A 137 5.72 -13.03 7.50
CA GLU A 137 6.97 -13.73 7.83
C GLU A 137 7.44 -14.70 6.72
N SER A 138 6.51 -15.24 5.94
CA SER A 138 6.80 -16.19 4.84
C SER A 138 7.26 -15.52 3.54
N HIS A 139 7.16 -14.19 3.45
CA HIS A 139 7.57 -13.41 2.29
C HIS A 139 8.85 -12.62 2.59
N PRO A 140 9.56 -12.11 1.57
CA PRO A 140 10.69 -11.21 1.77
C PRO A 140 10.29 -10.00 2.61
N HIS A 141 11.19 -9.56 3.50
CA HIS A 141 10.92 -8.44 4.40
C HIS A 141 10.59 -7.16 3.63
N PRO A 142 9.42 -6.56 3.84
CA PRO A 142 8.99 -5.39 3.08
C PRO A 142 9.75 -4.13 3.49
N LEU A 143 9.85 -3.17 2.59
CA LEU A 143 10.36 -1.84 2.89
C LEU A 143 9.46 -1.10 3.87
N ALA A 144 8.14 -1.25 3.74
CA ALA A 144 7.18 -0.61 4.61
C ALA A 144 6.08 -1.57 5.08
N LEU A 145 5.69 -1.44 6.36
CA LEU A 145 4.54 -2.12 6.95
C LEU A 145 3.64 -1.11 7.65
N TYR A 146 2.34 -1.20 7.35
CA TYR A 146 1.32 -0.35 7.94
C TYR A 146 0.29 -1.21 8.65
N PHE A 147 0.04 -0.95 9.92
CA PHE A 147 -0.91 -1.71 10.70
C PHE A 147 -1.99 -0.82 11.29
N PHE A 148 -3.23 -1.13 10.97
CA PHE A 148 -4.42 -0.42 11.45
C PHE A 148 -5.12 -1.25 12.51
N SER A 149 -5.11 -0.75 13.74
CA SER A 149 -5.67 -1.42 14.91
C SER A 149 -5.83 -0.44 16.07
N GLU A 150 -6.87 -0.61 16.88
CA GLU A 150 -7.00 0.07 18.19
C GLU A 150 -6.53 -0.82 19.34
N ASP A 151 -6.30 -2.11 19.09
CA ASP A 151 -5.78 -3.06 20.10
C ASP A 151 -4.26 -2.91 20.24
N LYS A 152 -3.83 -2.45 21.42
CA LYS A 152 -2.40 -2.27 21.75
C LYS A 152 -1.62 -3.57 21.82
N ALA A 153 -2.27 -4.67 22.23
CA ALA A 153 -1.63 -5.97 22.26
C ALA A 153 -1.36 -6.49 20.85
N ALA A 154 -2.34 -6.32 19.93
CA ALA A 154 -2.19 -6.63 18.51
C ALA A 154 -1.10 -5.77 17.86
N GLN A 155 -1.06 -4.45 18.15
CA GLN A 155 -0.01 -3.56 17.66
C GLN A 155 1.38 -4.06 18.10
N LYS A 156 1.53 -4.35 19.39
CA LYS A 156 2.81 -4.87 19.94
C LYS A 156 3.19 -6.19 19.28
N LYS A 157 2.25 -7.12 19.13
CA LYS A 157 2.49 -8.43 18.54
C LYS A 157 3.02 -8.32 17.09
N VAL A 158 2.41 -7.46 16.28
CA VAL A 158 2.87 -7.21 14.90
C VAL A 158 4.27 -6.61 14.87
N LEU A 159 4.53 -5.59 15.72
CA LEU A 159 5.83 -4.93 15.78
C LEU A 159 6.96 -5.85 16.29
N ASP A 160 6.65 -6.78 17.19
CA ASP A 160 7.64 -7.72 17.75
C ASP A 160 7.97 -8.85 16.76
N ARG A 161 7.02 -9.24 15.92
CA ARG A 161 7.16 -10.42 15.05
C ARG A 161 7.52 -10.11 13.61
N CYS A 162 6.95 -9.06 13.03
CA CYS A 162 7.21 -8.73 11.63
C CYS A 162 8.49 -7.92 11.48
N HIS A 163 9.34 -8.33 10.54
CA HIS A 163 10.54 -7.59 10.17
C HIS A 163 10.26 -6.72 8.92
N PHE A 164 10.55 -5.43 9.00
CA PHE A 164 10.32 -4.46 7.92
C PHE A 164 11.24 -3.25 8.05
N GLY A 165 11.43 -2.50 6.98
CA GLY A 165 12.30 -1.33 6.95
C GLY A 165 11.79 -0.18 7.82
N GLY A 166 10.54 0.20 7.64
CA GLY A 166 9.86 1.22 8.44
C GLY A 166 8.35 1.11 8.31
N GLY A 167 7.60 1.89 9.08
CA GLY A 167 6.15 1.77 9.01
C GLY A 167 5.39 2.75 9.90
N CYS A 168 4.07 2.59 9.92
CA CYS A 168 3.18 3.39 10.74
C CYS A 168 2.10 2.51 11.39
N ILE A 169 1.68 2.90 12.57
CA ILE A 169 0.44 2.43 13.19
C ILE A 169 -0.66 3.46 12.92
N ASN A 170 -1.77 3.02 12.35
CA ASN A 170 -2.94 3.83 11.98
C ASN A 170 -2.64 4.98 10.99
N ASP A 171 -1.57 4.85 10.22
CA ASP A 171 -1.21 5.78 9.13
C ASP A 171 -0.46 5.04 8.01
N THR A 172 -0.14 5.75 6.93
CA THR A 172 0.68 5.26 5.82
C THR A 172 1.71 6.30 5.43
N ILE A 173 2.80 5.89 4.80
CA ILE A 173 3.86 6.68 4.16
C ILE A 173 4.55 7.77 5.00
N ILE A 174 3.91 8.31 6.03
CA ILE A 174 4.40 9.50 6.77
C ILE A 174 5.74 9.27 7.48
N HIS A 175 6.11 8.03 7.75
CA HIS A 175 7.38 7.68 8.40
C HIS A 175 8.60 8.14 7.60
N LEU A 176 8.49 8.27 6.27
CA LEU A 176 9.59 8.78 5.44
C LEU A 176 9.75 10.30 5.49
N ALA A 177 8.74 11.03 5.94
CA ALA A 177 8.74 12.49 5.94
C ALA A 177 9.45 13.12 7.14
N THR A 178 9.88 12.32 8.12
CA THR A 178 10.58 12.84 9.32
C THR A 178 12.09 12.75 9.20
N SER A 179 12.79 13.77 9.67
CA SER A 179 14.25 13.78 9.83
C SER A 179 14.73 13.10 11.13
N ARG A 180 13.81 12.70 12.01
CA ARG A 180 14.13 12.13 13.33
C ARG A 180 14.43 10.64 13.31
N MET A 181 14.10 9.95 12.22
CA MET A 181 14.38 8.53 12.04
C MET A 181 14.95 8.25 10.65
N GLY A 182 15.79 7.23 10.56
CA GLY A 182 16.33 6.78 9.28
C GLY A 182 15.25 6.12 8.43
N PHE A 183 15.45 6.17 7.13
CA PHE A 183 14.65 5.45 6.13
C PHE A 183 15.53 4.44 5.40
N GLY A 184 15.09 3.20 5.33
CA GLY A 184 15.82 2.12 4.65
C GLY A 184 15.10 0.79 4.80
N GLY A 185 15.52 -0.21 4.03
CA GLY A 185 14.97 -1.56 4.02
C GLY A 185 15.73 -2.52 4.94
N VAL A 186 15.25 -3.77 4.95
CA VAL A 186 15.84 -4.89 5.71
C VAL A 186 15.90 -6.11 4.79
N GLY A 187 17.07 -6.76 4.70
CA GLY A 187 17.24 -7.93 3.86
C GLY A 187 16.97 -7.63 2.39
N GLY A 188 15.97 -8.28 1.81
CA GLY A 188 15.60 -8.10 0.39
C GLY A 188 15.09 -6.71 0.02
N SER A 189 14.57 -5.93 0.98
CA SER A 189 14.08 -4.57 0.73
C SER A 189 15.15 -3.49 0.78
N GLY A 190 16.39 -3.80 1.18
CA GLY A 190 17.49 -2.84 1.12
C GLY A 190 18.55 -3.04 2.20
N MET A 191 19.64 -2.29 2.08
CA MET A 191 20.73 -2.20 3.06
C MET A 191 21.00 -0.73 3.41
N GLY A 192 21.38 -0.51 4.66
CA GLY A 192 21.66 0.83 5.17
C GLY A 192 20.42 1.66 5.41
N SER A 193 20.63 2.91 5.80
CA SER A 193 19.53 3.88 5.98
C SER A 193 20.04 5.29 5.80
N TYR A 194 19.15 6.22 5.45
CA TYR A 194 19.44 7.62 5.29
C TYR A 194 18.28 8.47 5.85
N HIS A 195 18.25 9.73 5.69
CA HIS A 195 17.47 10.78 6.35
C HIS A 195 18.06 11.24 7.70
N GLY A 196 18.00 12.54 7.91
CA GLY A 196 18.43 13.17 9.15
C GLY A 196 19.86 12.79 9.55
N LYS A 197 20.04 12.46 10.83
CA LYS A 197 21.33 12.07 11.39
C LYS A 197 21.94 10.85 10.69
N LYS A 198 21.13 9.90 10.22
CA LYS A 198 21.62 8.71 9.51
C LYS A 198 22.35 9.05 8.21
N SER A 199 21.86 10.06 7.48
CA SER A 199 22.57 10.56 6.29
C SER A 199 23.93 11.15 6.67
N PHE A 200 23.98 11.96 7.73
CA PHE A 200 25.23 12.51 8.23
C PHE A 200 26.21 11.38 8.61
N ASP A 201 25.78 10.42 9.43
CA ASP A 201 26.61 9.29 9.88
C ASP A 201 27.12 8.45 8.69
N THR A 202 26.34 8.32 7.61
CA THR A 202 26.70 7.55 6.42
C THR A 202 27.85 8.19 5.64
N PHE A 203 27.93 9.52 5.60
CA PHE A 203 28.91 10.27 4.82
C PHE A 203 30.07 10.84 5.65
N THR A 204 30.12 10.55 6.95
CA THR A 204 31.18 11.05 7.84
C THR A 204 31.82 9.90 8.61
N HIS A 205 33.07 10.08 8.99
CA HIS A 205 33.77 9.23 9.94
C HIS A 205 33.82 9.96 11.28
N ALA A 206 33.35 9.28 12.35
CA ALA A 206 33.46 9.73 13.73
C ALA A 206 34.47 8.89 14.48
#